data_e08b6b4a6b2d01f6828fc340595a0e43
#
_entry.id   e08b6b4a6b2d01f6828fc340595a0e43
#
_cell.length_a   1.000
_cell.length_b   1.000
_cell.length_c   1.000
_cell.angle_alpha   90.00
_cell.angle_beta   90.00
_cell.angle_gamma   90.00
#
_symmetry.space_group_name_H-M   'P 1'
#
loop_
_entity.id
_entity.type
_entity.pdbx_description
1 polymer ?
#
loop_
_entity_poly.entity_id
_entity_poly.type
_entity_poly.pdbx_seq_one_letter_code
_entity_poly.pdbx_strand_id
1 'polypeptide(L)'
;MNMIQSAKDQVLQLTAAAYEKAAAAGALPSGITVVPAVEIPKDTANGDYTTTFCLAAAKAMKMNPRQVAQTLIDNMALEGSYFTSVELAGPGFLNFRLGGKWYADTVSGIETAGDAYGENDMLAGKKYMVEFVSANPTGPMHMGNARGGVLGDTLASVLQKSGADVSREFYVNDAGNQIEKFAKSLEARYLQIIQGEDAVAFPEDGYHGDDIRELAQAFYAQEGDKYLNCDEKARHDALAQFGLSRNIPKMKTDLARYGIQYDQWFFESTLHESGYVADSVQLLTDRGWTYEKDGALWLKTAEILSEKLRAAGKSDADIEKLALKDDVLRRANGFYTYFAADIAYHRNKFAVRGFDKVVNIWGADHHGHVARLKGAMDALGLDGEHRLDIVLMQLVKLVRDGEVVRMSKRTGKAISLTDLLDEIPVDACRWFFNAKPDTQMEFDLGLAVREDSENPVYYVQYAYARICTLLKALAAEGYDVPAAADADLALLTADEEKALIKQLAQYPVVVRLAARDYDPSFINRYLSELAAAFHKFYNACRIKGEEKNVLLARLKLADTARAVLKNGMTLIGCSAPEKM
;
A
#
# COMPACT_ATOMS: atom_id res chain seq x y z
N MET A 1 -10.87 7.85 15.35
CA MET A 1 -12.33 8.20 15.34
C MET A 1 -12.91 7.96 13.95
N ASN A 2 -14.12 7.36 13.84
CA ASN A 2 -14.81 7.11 12.57
C ASN A 2 -16.28 7.55 12.67
N MET A 3 -16.56 8.79 12.28
CA MET A 3 -17.91 9.40 12.39
C MET A 3 -18.96 8.73 11.51
N ILE A 4 -18.54 8.11 10.39
CA ILE A 4 -19.45 7.32 9.54
C ILE A 4 -19.90 6.07 10.27
N GLN A 5 -18.99 5.35 10.93
CA GLN A 5 -19.34 4.17 11.72
C GLN A 5 -20.21 4.56 12.92
N SER A 6 -19.85 5.64 13.62
CA SER A 6 -20.66 6.14 14.75
C SER A 6 -22.09 6.47 14.32
N ALA A 7 -22.29 7.07 13.15
CA ALA A 7 -23.63 7.34 12.63
C ALA A 7 -24.37 6.03 12.28
N LYS A 8 -23.71 5.06 11.66
CA LYS A 8 -24.30 3.74 11.38
C LYS A 8 -24.73 3.01 12.65
N ASP A 9 -23.85 3.00 13.65
CA ASP A 9 -24.14 2.37 14.94
C ASP A 9 -25.34 3.05 15.63
N GLN A 10 -25.44 4.37 15.51
CA GLN A 10 -26.57 5.12 16.07
C GLN A 10 -27.88 4.82 15.32
N VAL A 11 -27.87 4.62 13.98
CA VAL A 11 -29.05 4.15 13.23
C VAL A 11 -29.53 2.81 13.78
N LEU A 12 -28.61 1.87 14.04
CA LEU A 12 -28.94 0.56 14.61
C LEU A 12 -29.53 0.71 16.01
N GLN A 13 -28.92 1.52 16.87
CA GLN A 13 -29.38 1.78 18.24
C GLN A 13 -30.77 2.40 18.27
N LEU A 14 -31.01 3.45 17.46
CA LEU A 14 -32.31 4.12 17.37
C LEU A 14 -33.39 3.17 16.85
N THR A 15 -33.07 2.36 15.86
CA THR A 15 -34.00 1.37 15.30
C THR A 15 -34.33 0.27 16.32
N ALA A 16 -33.33 -0.23 17.04
CA ALA A 16 -33.55 -1.22 18.09
C ALA A 16 -34.38 -0.67 19.26
N ALA A 17 -34.07 0.54 19.74
CA ALA A 17 -34.82 1.17 20.81
C ALA A 17 -36.29 1.43 20.42
N ALA A 18 -36.54 1.89 19.19
CA ALA A 18 -37.90 2.09 18.68
C ALA A 18 -38.66 0.74 18.57
N TYR A 19 -37.98 -0.33 18.15
CA TYR A 19 -38.55 -1.68 18.11
C TYR A 19 -38.92 -2.17 19.52
N GLU A 20 -38.02 -2.07 20.49
CA GLU A 20 -38.28 -2.48 21.87
C GLU A 20 -39.47 -1.74 22.47
N LYS A 21 -39.55 -0.42 22.27
CA LYS A 21 -40.66 0.40 22.71
C LYS A 21 -41.99 0.00 22.07
N ALA A 22 -41.98 -0.23 20.75
CA ALA A 22 -43.18 -0.68 20.01
C ALA A 22 -43.64 -2.08 20.43
N ALA A 23 -42.69 -3.00 20.68
CA ALA A 23 -42.97 -4.35 21.15
C ALA A 23 -43.54 -4.35 22.59
N ALA A 24 -42.96 -3.55 23.49
CA ALA A 24 -43.49 -3.37 24.86
C ALA A 24 -44.91 -2.80 24.89
N ALA A 25 -45.24 -1.93 23.93
CA ALA A 25 -46.59 -1.39 23.75
C ALA A 25 -47.55 -2.35 23.01
N GLY A 26 -47.10 -3.54 22.60
CA GLY A 26 -47.91 -4.51 21.86
C GLY A 26 -48.19 -4.11 20.39
N ALA A 27 -47.53 -3.08 19.87
CA ALA A 27 -47.68 -2.61 18.49
C ALA A 27 -46.91 -3.47 17.48
N LEU A 28 -45.83 -4.13 17.92
CA LEU A 28 -45.06 -5.09 17.14
C LEU A 28 -44.84 -6.40 17.92
N PRO A 29 -44.66 -7.55 17.23
CA PRO A 29 -44.31 -8.82 17.89
C PRO A 29 -42.98 -8.71 18.63
N SER A 30 -42.87 -9.24 19.83
CA SER A 30 -41.64 -9.31 20.62
C SER A 30 -40.73 -10.45 20.18
N GLY A 31 -39.43 -10.36 20.52
CA GLY A 31 -38.47 -11.47 20.32
C GLY A 31 -37.97 -11.65 18.87
N ILE A 32 -38.17 -10.69 18.01
CA ILE A 32 -37.67 -10.73 16.63
C ILE A 32 -36.21 -10.28 16.61
N THR A 33 -35.34 -11.18 16.14
CA THR A 33 -33.92 -10.91 15.94
C THR A 33 -33.60 -10.88 14.45
N VAL A 34 -33.07 -9.75 13.96
CA VAL A 34 -32.59 -9.58 12.57
C VAL A 34 -31.27 -8.84 12.59
N VAL A 35 -30.46 -9.06 11.59
CA VAL A 35 -29.22 -8.32 11.36
C VAL A 35 -29.46 -7.36 10.18
N PRO A 36 -29.84 -6.09 10.46
CA PRO A 36 -30.11 -5.15 9.40
C PRO A 36 -28.81 -4.59 8.81
N ALA A 37 -28.83 -4.30 7.51
CA ALA A 37 -27.81 -3.48 6.90
C ALA A 37 -28.10 -1.99 7.15
N VAL A 38 -27.02 -1.20 7.34
CA VAL A 38 -27.07 0.27 7.31
C VAL A 38 -26.12 0.74 6.21
N GLU A 39 -26.68 1.43 5.24
CA GLU A 39 -25.98 1.87 4.03
C GLU A 39 -26.08 3.39 3.87
N ILE A 40 -25.15 3.95 3.08
CA ILE A 40 -25.23 5.31 2.58
C ILE A 40 -25.91 5.24 1.22
N PRO A 41 -27.09 5.86 1.02
CA PRO A 41 -27.78 5.86 -0.25
C PRO A 41 -26.94 6.50 -1.36
N LYS A 42 -26.98 5.93 -2.57
CA LYS A 42 -26.33 6.54 -3.75
C LYS A 42 -26.98 7.87 -4.13
N ASP A 43 -28.30 7.94 -4.03
CA ASP A 43 -29.06 9.16 -4.27
C ASP A 43 -29.31 9.89 -2.94
N THR A 44 -28.79 11.09 -2.82
CA THR A 44 -28.90 11.95 -1.63
C THR A 44 -30.35 12.36 -1.32
N ALA A 45 -31.26 12.28 -2.30
CA ALA A 45 -32.69 12.46 -2.08
C ALA A 45 -33.25 11.45 -1.05
N ASN A 46 -32.64 10.26 -0.96
CA ASN A 46 -32.97 9.20 -0.01
C ASN A 46 -32.33 9.37 1.37
N GLY A 47 -31.87 10.55 1.73
CA GLY A 47 -31.22 10.82 3.02
C GLY A 47 -29.73 10.54 3.05
N ASP A 48 -29.17 10.52 4.25
CA ASP A 48 -27.73 10.30 4.49
C ASP A 48 -27.40 8.84 4.83
N TYR A 49 -28.34 8.18 5.52
CA TYR A 49 -28.24 6.76 5.86
C TYR A 49 -29.59 6.07 5.66
N THR A 50 -29.57 4.80 5.33
CA THR A 50 -30.76 3.96 5.21
C THR A 50 -30.56 2.63 5.91
N THR A 51 -31.65 2.07 6.50
CA THR A 51 -31.61 0.71 7.04
C THR A 51 -32.69 -0.17 6.42
N THR A 52 -32.36 -1.44 6.23
CA THR A 52 -33.24 -2.48 5.72
C THR A 52 -33.96 -3.24 6.82
N PHE A 53 -33.93 -2.78 8.08
CA PHE A 53 -34.49 -3.50 9.24
C PHE A 53 -35.92 -3.99 9.00
N CYS A 54 -36.80 -3.11 8.52
CA CYS A 54 -38.22 -3.45 8.35
C CYS A 54 -38.46 -4.51 7.26
N LEU A 55 -37.63 -4.50 6.20
CA LEU A 55 -37.67 -5.51 5.16
C LEU A 55 -37.20 -6.88 5.70
N ALA A 56 -36.13 -6.89 6.49
CA ALA A 56 -35.59 -8.11 7.09
C ALA A 56 -36.55 -8.70 8.14
N ALA A 57 -37.18 -7.85 8.94
CA ALA A 57 -38.06 -8.26 10.04
C ALA A 57 -39.48 -8.66 9.59
N ALA A 58 -39.97 -8.10 8.47
CA ALA A 58 -41.36 -8.25 8.00
C ALA A 58 -41.82 -9.71 7.91
N LYS A 59 -40.99 -10.60 7.38
CA LYS A 59 -41.32 -12.04 7.26
C LYS A 59 -41.49 -12.69 8.63
N ALA A 60 -40.61 -12.40 9.56
CA ALA A 60 -40.66 -12.95 10.93
C ALA A 60 -41.84 -12.39 11.72
N MET A 61 -42.15 -11.12 11.52
CA MET A 61 -43.29 -10.44 12.15
C MET A 61 -44.63 -10.78 11.49
N LYS A 62 -44.64 -11.37 10.27
CA LYS A 62 -45.85 -11.56 9.43
C LYS A 62 -46.63 -10.27 9.22
N MET A 63 -45.92 -9.17 9.04
CA MET A 63 -46.49 -7.82 8.86
C MET A 63 -45.98 -7.18 7.56
N ASN A 64 -46.71 -6.18 7.07
CA ASN A 64 -46.23 -5.40 5.93
C ASN A 64 -45.02 -4.54 6.35
N PRO A 65 -43.90 -4.58 5.60
CA PRO A 65 -42.71 -3.78 5.97
C PRO A 65 -42.98 -2.30 6.16
N ARG A 66 -43.87 -1.72 5.37
CA ARG A 66 -44.24 -0.28 5.51
C ARG A 66 -44.97 -0.02 6.83
N GLN A 67 -45.83 -0.95 7.30
CA GLN A 67 -46.48 -0.83 8.59
C GLN A 67 -45.45 -0.91 9.74
N VAL A 68 -44.54 -1.88 9.65
CA VAL A 68 -43.41 -1.98 10.61
C VAL A 68 -42.63 -0.67 10.64
N ALA A 69 -42.27 -0.12 9.47
CA ALA A 69 -41.50 1.09 9.34
C ALA A 69 -42.23 2.30 9.97
N GLN A 70 -43.50 2.47 9.68
CA GLN A 70 -44.29 3.55 10.27
C GLN A 70 -44.38 3.42 11.80
N THR A 71 -44.64 2.21 12.30
CA THR A 71 -44.68 1.95 13.76
C THR A 71 -43.31 2.27 14.42
N LEU A 72 -42.19 1.97 13.77
CA LEU A 72 -40.87 2.34 14.29
C LEU A 72 -40.65 3.85 14.29
N ILE A 73 -41.04 4.57 13.24
CA ILE A 73 -40.94 6.02 13.16
C ILE A 73 -41.74 6.67 14.30
N ASP A 74 -42.97 6.22 14.54
CA ASP A 74 -43.87 6.76 15.59
C ASP A 74 -43.31 6.53 17.01
N ASN A 75 -42.39 5.56 17.18
CA ASN A 75 -41.76 5.23 18.45
C ASN A 75 -40.31 5.70 18.57
N MET A 76 -39.75 6.30 17.51
CA MET A 76 -38.33 6.69 17.45
C MET A 76 -38.11 8.06 18.12
N ALA A 77 -37.11 8.13 18.99
CA ALA A 77 -36.69 9.38 19.64
C ALA A 77 -35.36 9.82 19.05
N LEU A 78 -35.36 10.93 18.31
CA LEU A 78 -34.17 11.47 17.65
C LEU A 78 -33.42 12.51 18.49
N GLU A 79 -33.99 12.97 19.60
CA GLU A 79 -33.39 14.00 20.46
C GLU A 79 -32.00 13.55 20.95
N GLY A 80 -31.02 14.44 20.84
CA GLY A 80 -29.61 14.18 21.21
C GLY A 80 -28.84 13.30 20.22
N SER A 81 -29.53 12.75 19.21
CA SER A 81 -28.87 11.94 18.17
C SER A 81 -28.19 12.79 17.09
N TYR A 82 -27.51 12.13 16.16
CA TYR A 82 -26.96 12.76 14.96
C TYR A 82 -28.01 13.08 13.89
N PHE A 83 -29.26 12.65 14.07
CA PHE A 83 -30.29 12.72 13.04
C PHE A 83 -31.38 13.69 13.38
N THR A 84 -31.86 14.44 12.38
CA THR A 84 -32.95 15.39 12.51
C THR A 84 -34.27 14.83 12.03
N SER A 85 -34.26 13.86 11.13
CA SER A 85 -35.47 13.22 10.63
C SER A 85 -35.22 11.78 10.20
N VAL A 86 -36.29 10.99 10.24
CA VAL A 86 -36.36 9.64 9.66
C VAL A 86 -37.62 9.56 8.83
N GLU A 87 -37.52 9.01 7.64
CA GLU A 87 -38.61 8.93 6.67
C GLU A 87 -38.76 7.49 6.13
N LEU A 88 -40.02 7.10 5.93
CA LEU A 88 -40.34 5.84 5.25
C LEU A 88 -40.18 6.00 3.74
N ALA A 89 -39.33 5.16 3.13
CA ALA A 89 -39.13 5.15 1.70
C ALA A 89 -39.38 3.76 1.07
N GLY A 90 -39.87 3.78 -0.17
CA GLY A 90 -40.09 2.56 -0.95
C GLY A 90 -40.92 1.49 -0.22
N PRO A 91 -40.49 0.22 -0.27
CA PRO A 91 -41.21 -0.91 0.32
C PRO A 91 -41.05 -1.05 1.85
N GLY A 92 -40.25 -0.20 2.50
CA GLY A 92 -40.03 -0.28 3.95
C GLY A 92 -38.60 0.07 4.39
N PHE A 93 -37.89 0.91 3.63
CA PHE A 93 -36.63 1.51 4.07
C PHE A 93 -36.88 2.62 5.06
N LEU A 94 -36.02 2.76 6.06
CA LEU A 94 -35.95 3.92 6.94
C LEU A 94 -34.75 4.78 6.52
N ASN A 95 -35.04 5.98 6.05
CA ASN A 95 -34.04 6.93 5.59
C ASN A 95 -33.83 8.04 6.65
N PHE A 96 -32.59 8.22 7.06
CA PHE A 96 -32.18 9.15 8.10
C PHE A 96 -31.42 10.34 7.50
N ARG A 97 -31.69 11.55 8.03
CA ARG A 97 -30.96 12.76 7.64
C ARG A 97 -30.15 13.31 8.79
N LEU A 98 -28.86 13.57 8.50
CA LEU A 98 -27.91 14.11 9.47
C LEU A 98 -28.26 15.53 9.91
N GLY A 99 -28.10 15.79 11.19
CA GLY A 99 -28.24 17.12 11.83
C GLY A 99 -26.90 17.83 12.02
N GLY A 100 -26.97 19.11 12.39
CA GLY A 100 -25.82 19.98 12.65
C GLY A 100 -24.79 19.39 13.62
N LYS A 101 -25.26 18.63 14.60
CA LYS A 101 -24.40 17.98 15.60
C LYS A 101 -23.37 17.06 14.97
N TRP A 102 -23.74 16.22 13.98
CA TRP A 102 -22.80 15.31 13.34
C TRP A 102 -21.70 16.07 12.59
N TYR A 103 -22.06 17.15 11.91
CA TYR A 103 -21.10 17.97 11.17
C TYR A 103 -20.13 18.68 12.12
N ALA A 104 -20.61 19.25 13.21
CA ALA A 104 -19.80 19.90 14.23
C ALA A 104 -18.86 18.91 14.93
N ASP A 105 -19.40 17.76 15.38
CA ASP A 105 -18.61 16.72 16.04
C ASP A 105 -17.54 16.13 15.08
N THR A 106 -17.81 16.09 13.78
CA THR A 106 -16.82 15.66 12.77
C THR A 106 -15.64 16.62 12.71
N VAL A 107 -15.88 17.93 12.59
CA VAL A 107 -14.83 18.96 12.55
C VAL A 107 -14.03 18.96 13.85
N SER A 108 -14.70 18.96 14.99
CA SER A 108 -14.05 18.94 16.32
C SER A 108 -13.23 17.68 16.55
N GLY A 109 -13.73 16.54 16.10
CA GLY A 109 -13.02 15.28 16.25
C GLY A 109 -11.79 15.16 15.33
N ILE A 110 -11.82 15.75 14.14
CA ILE A 110 -10.64 15.82 13.25
C ILE A 110 -9.56 16.68 13.92
N GLU A 111 -9.93 17.85 14.49
CA GLU A 111 -8.99 18.69 15.21
C GLU A 111 -8.37 17.95 16.40
N THR A 112 -9.19 17.29 17.22
CA THR A 112 -8.74 16.53 18.40
C THR A 112 -7.78 15.39 18.01
N ALA A 113 -8.06 14.70 16.90
CA ALA A 113 -7.21 13.61 16.43
C ALA A 113 -5.91 14.11 15.77
N GLY A 114 -5.91 15.29 15.16
CA GLY A 114 -4.73 15.88 14.52
C GLY A 114 -4.12 14.94 13.48
N ASP A 115 -2.79 14.70 13.60
CA ASP A 115 -2.05 13.81 12.69
C ASP A 115 -2.46 12.33 12.86
N ALA A 116 -3.07 11.96 13.99
CA ALA A 116 -3.62 10.61 14.21
C ALA A 116 -4.97 10.38 13.51
N TYR A 117 -5.58 11.42 12.91
CA TYR A 117 -6.83 11.22 12.16
C TYR A 117 -6.64 10.21 11.02
N GLY A 118 -7.52 9.25 10.93
CA GLY A 118 -7.42 8.11 10.02
C GLY A 118 -6.84 6.85 10.65
N GLU A 119 -6.18 6.94 11.81
CA GLU A 119 -5.73 5.76 12.55
C GLU A 119 -6.91 4.89 12.98
N ASN A 120 -6.68 3.58 12.92
CA ASN A 120 -7.64 2.58 13.36
C ASN A 120 -6.92 1.35 13.91
N ASP A 121 -7.64 0.48 14.59
CA ASP A 121 -7.15 -0.69 15.30
C ASP A 121 -7.38 -2.03 14.58
N MET A 122 -7.70 -1.98 13.28
CA MET A 122 -8.03 -3.20 12.50
C MET A 122 -6.93 -4.26 12.56
N LEU A 123 -5.69 -3.84 12.63
CA LEU A 123 -4.51 -4.71 12.66
C LEU A 123 -3.76 -4.63 14.00
N ALA A 124 -4.40 -4.11 15.06
CA ALA A 124 -3.75 -3.95 16.35
C ALA A 124 -3.18 -5.26 16.90
N GLY A 125 -1.94 -5.20 17.39
CA GLY A 125 -1.23 -6.35 17.95
C GLY A 125 -0.70 -7.35 16.92
N LYS A 126 -0.75 -7.04 15.62
CA LYS A 126 -0.20 -7.86 14.54
C LYS A 126 1.15 -7.33 14.08
N LYS A 127 2.12 -8.25 13.91
CA LYS A 127 3.42 -7.96 13.33
C LYS A 127 3.41 -8.26 11.84
N TYR A 128 3.60 -7.23 11.04
CA TYR A 128 3.67 -7.30 9.59
C TYR A 128 5.09 -7.06 9.09
N MET A 129 5.48 -7.76 8.04
CA MET A 129 6.63 -7.39 7.22
C MET A 129 6.15 -7.05 5.82
N VAL A 130 6.68 -5.98 5.24
CA VAL A 130 6.52 -5.65 3.83
C VAL A 130 7.89 -5.71 3.19
N GLU A 131 8.09 -6.66 2.27
CA GLU A 131 9.29 -6.78 1.46
C GLU A 131 9.04 -6.21 0.07
N PHE A 132 9.91 -5.32 -0.37
CA PHE A 132 9.74 -4.66 -1.67
C PHE A 132 11.06 -4.17 -2.26
N VAL A 133 11.08 -3.98 -3.58
CA VAL A 133 12.25 -3.72 -4.43
C VAL A 133 13.15 -4.94 -4.53
N SER A 134 13.92 -5.28 -3.49
CA SER A 134 14.80 -6.46 -3.42
C SER A 134 15.62 -6.70 -4.70
N ALA A 135 16.19 -5.60 -5.25
CA ALA A 135 16.95 -5.63 -6.49
C ALA A 135 18.36 -6.18 -6.26
N ASN A 136 18.91 -6.88 -7.27
CA ASN A 136 20.28 -7.37 -7.21
C ASN A 136 21.30 -6.22 -7.10
N PRO A 137 22.27 -6.30 -6.19
CA PRO A 137 23.25 -5.23 -5.96
C PRO A 137 24.39 -5.23 -6.98
N THR A 138 24.12 -5.65 -8.21
CA THR A 138 25.11 -5.80 -9.30
C THR A 138 25.20 -4.59 -10.22
N GLY A 139 24.43 -3.54 -9.96
CA GLY A 139 24.41 -2.30 -10.74
C GLY A 139 23.36 -1.31 -10.27
N PRO A 140 23.13 -0.21 -11.02
CA PRO A 140 22.11 0.77 -10.70
C PRO A 140 20.70 0.15 -10.70
N MET A 141 19.85 0.60 -9.77
CA MET A 141 18.44 0.19 -9.75
C MET A 141 17.74 0.65 -11.03
N HIS A 142 16.98 -0.26 -11.62
CA HIS A 142 16.20 0.02 -12.81
C HIS A 142 14.92 0.78 -12.47
N MET A 143 14.40 1.59 -13.39
CA MET A 143 13.12 2.32 -13.24
C MET A 143 11.96 1.39 -12.84
N GLY A 144 11.96 0.13 -13.28
CA GLY A 144 10.96 -0.85 -12.86
C GLY A 144 10.88 -1.07 -11.35
N ASN A 145 11.99 -0.85 -10.62
CA ASN A 145 12.02 -0.93 -9.16
C ASN A 145 11.31 0.27 -8.48
N ALA A 146 11.18 1.41 -9.18
CA ALA A 146 10.57 2.61 -8.64
C ALA A 146 9.11 2.37 -8.22
N ARG A 147 8.33 1.68 -9.05
CA ARG A 147 6.93 1.36 -8.76
C ARG A 147 6.79 0.45 -7.53
N GLY A 148 7.57 -0.64 -7.49
CA GLY A 148 7.57 -1.56 -6.35
C GLY A 148 7.99 -0.87 -5.06
N GLY A 149 8.94 0.06 -5.15
CA GLY A 149 9.38 0.88 -4.03
C GLY A 149 8.26 1.71 -3.43
N VAL A 150 7.55 2.47 -4.26
CA VAL A 150 6.42 3.31 -3.80
C VAL A 150 5.27 2.47 -3.25
N LEU A 151 4.87 1.41 -3.97
CA LEU A 151 3.78 0.54 -3.52
C LEU A 151 4.07 -0.09 -2.16
N GLY A 152 5.29 -0.63 -1.98
CA GLY A 152 5.70 -1.27 -0.73
C GLY A 152 5.77 -0.29 0.44
N ASP A 153 6.40 0.87 0.23
CA ASP A 153 6.52 1.89 1.26
C ASP A 153 5.17 2.50 1.66
N THR A 154 4.31 2.81 0.68
CA THR A 154 2.96 3.32 0.96
C THR A 154 2.11 2.27 1.65
N LEU A 155 2.17 1.02 1.20
CA LEU A 155 1.43 -0.07 1.83
C LEU A 155 1.87 -0.28 3.28
N ALA A 156 3.18 -0.26 3.55
CA ALA A 156 3.70 -0.34 4.91
C ALA A 156 3.15 0.79 5.79
N SER A 157 3.11 2.03 5.28
CA SER A 157 2.56 3.19 5.98
C SER A 157 1.05 3.05 6.25
N VAL A 158 0.28 2.54 5.29
CA VAL A 158 -1.16 2.30 5.42
C VAL A 158 -1.47 1.20 6.45
N LEU A 159 -0.71 0.10 6.44
CA LEU A 159 -0.82 -0.97 7.43
C LEU A 159 -0.47 -0.47 8.84
N GLN A 160 0.58 0.33 8.97
CA GLN A 160 0.98 0.97 10.23
C GLN A 160 -0.10 1.92 10.75
N LYS A 161 -0.69 2.75 9.87
CA LYS A 161 -1.83 3.64 10.20
C LYS A 161 -3.07 2.85 10.64
N SER A 162 -3.16 1.57 10.24
CA SER A 162 -4.24 0.64 10.62
C SER A 162 -3.90 -0.23 11.85
N GLY A 163 -2.84 0.12 12.59
CA GLY A 163 -2.49 -0.45 13.89
C GLY A 163 -1.49 -1.61 13.88
N ALA A 164 -0.96 -2.00 12.72
CA ALA A 164 0.06 -3.04 12.65
C ALA A 164 1.44 -2.53 13.11
N ASP A 165 2.21 -3.41 13.73
CA ASP A 165 3.67 -3.26 13.92
C ASP A 165 4.34 -3.69 12.61
N VAL A 166 4.82 -2.73 11.81
CA VAL A 166 5.29 -2.97 10.44
C VAL A 166 6.80 -2.82 10.32
N SER A 167 7.45 -3.84 9.75
CA SER A 167 8.85 -3.80 9.32
C SER A 167 8.96 -3.73 7.80
N ARG A 168 9.72 -2.77 7.29
CA ARG A 168 10.09 -2.63 5.88
C ARG A 168 11.40 -3.35 5.63
N GLU A 169 11.41 -4.29 4.68
CA GLU A 169 12.59 -5.11 4.40
C GLU A 169 13.02 -5.04 2.95
N PHE A 170 14.34 -4.94 2.77
CA PHE A 170 15.01 -5.12 1.50
C PHE A 170 15.83 -6.42 1.56
N TYR A 171 15.54 -7.37 0.68
CA TYR A 171 16.35 -8.58 0.52
C TYR A 171 17.51 -8.31 -0.42
N VAL A 172 18.73 -8.49 0.08
CA VAL A 172 19.98 -8.32 -0.68
C VAL A 172 20.44 -9.68 -1.16
N ASN A 173 20.34 -9.92 -2.47
CA ASN A 173 20.89 -11.12 -3.10
C ASN A 173 22.41 -10.91 -3.32
N ASP A 174 23.19 -11.15 -2.26
CA ASP A 174 24.65 -11.00 -2.22
C ASP A 174 25.38 -12.34 -2.37
N ALA A 175 24.68 -13.38 -2.80
CA ALA A 175 25.22 -14.74 -2.99
C ALA A 175 24.78 -15.35 -4.33
N GLY A 176 25.40 -16.47 -4.69
CA GLY A 176 25.00 -17.30 -5.84
C GLY A 176 25.37 -16.74 -7.21
N ASN A 177 24.71 -17.26 -8.25
CA ASN A 177 25.14 -17.12 -9.65
C ASN A 177 25.21 -15.67 -10.17
N GLN A 178 24.35 -14.77 -9.65
CA GLN A 178 24.38 -13.35 -10.07
C GLN A 178 25.64 -12.65 -9.57
N ILE A 179 26.07 -12.97 -8.37
CA ILE A 179 27.32 -12.41 -7.80
C ILE A 179 28.54 -13.01 -8.48
N GLU A 180 28.51 -14.30 -8.84
CA GLU A 180 29.59 -14.90 -9.64
C GLU A 180 29.72 -14.24 -11.01
N LYS A 181 28.62 -13.98 -11.71
CA LYS A 181 28.61 -13.25 -12.98
C LYS A 181 29.13 -11.81 -12.82
N PHE A 182 28.74 -11.17 -11.74
CA PHE A 182 29.21 -9.83 -11.39
C PHE A 182 30.73 -9.82 -11.16
N ALA A 183 31.24 -10.76 -10.37
CA ALA A 183 32.65 -10.92 -10.11
C ALA A 183 33.46 -11.17 -11.41
N LYS A 184 32.98 -12.08 -12.27
CA LYS A 184 33.60 -12.36 -13.59
C LYS A 184 33.62 -11.14 -14.51
N SER A 185 32.56 -10.36 -14.49
CA SER A 185 32.47 -9.10 -15.27
C SER A 185 33.48 -8.06 -14.78
N LEU A 186 33.59 -7.90 -13.46
CA LEU A 186 34.59 -7.03 -12.84
C LEU A 186 36.01 -7.52 -13.08
N GLU A 187 36.26 -8.85 -12.99
CA GLU A 187 37.55 -9.45 -13.26
C GLU A 187 38.01 -9.18 -14.69
N ALA A 188 37.13 -9.42 -15.67
CA ALA A 188 37.48 -9.17 -17.06
C ALA A 188 37.91 -7.72 -17.29
N ARG A 189 37.16 -6.75 -16.72
CA ARG A 189 37.51 -5.32 -16.81
C ARG A 189 38.78 -4.97 -16.05
N TYR A 190 38.99 -5.52 -14.86
CA TYR A 190 40.21 -5.34 -14.08
C TYR A 190 41.45 -5.84 -14.83
N LEU A 191 41.37 -7.05 -15.39
CA LEU A 191 42.47 -7.62 -16.17
C LEU A 191 42.72 -6.87 -17.50
N GLN A 192 41.65 -6.38 -18.16
CA GLN A 192 41.76 -5.53 -19.34
C GLN A 192 42.51 -4.21 -19.05
N ILE A 193 42.31 -3.62 -17.87
CA ILE A 193 43.06 -2.41 -17.46
C ILE A 193 44.56 -2.70 -17.36
N ILE A 194 44.95 -3.87 -16.90
CA ILE A 194 46.37 -4.22 -16.66
C ILE A 194 47.05 -4.74 -17.94
N GLN A 195 46.34 -5.60 -18.68
CA GLN A 195 46.94 -6.40 -19.79
C GLN A 195 46.55 -5.85 -21.17
N GLY A 196 45.55 -4.96 -21.25
CA GLY A 196 44.98 -4.44 -22.50
C GLY A 196 43.63 -5.11 -22.84
N GLU A 197 42.77 -4.36 -23.52
CA GLU A 197 41.43 -4.83 -23.88
C GLU A 197 41.41 -6.06 -24.78
N ASP A 198 42.36 -6.17 -25.71
CA ASP A 198 42.45 -7.28 -26.65
C ASP A 198 43.04 -8.55 -26.02
N ALA A 199 43.68 -8.45 -24.86
CA ALA A 199 44.31 -9.57 -24.19
C ALA A 199 43.36 -10.44 -23.36
N VAL A 200 42.17 -9.86 -22.99
CA VAL A 200 41.21 -10.51 -22.11
C VAL A 200 39.81 -10.44 -22.71
N ALA A 201 39.24 -11.59 -23.04
CA ALA A 201 37.86 -11.70 -23.54
C ALA A 201 36.87 -11.35 -22.44
N PHE A 202 35.87 -10.51 -22.76
CA PHE A 202 34.78 -10.23 -21.85
C PHE A 202 33.71 -11.32 -21.93
N PRO A 203 33.14 -11.80 -20.78
CA PRO A 203 32.10 -12.83 -20.79
C PRO A 203 30.87 -12.40 -21.57
N GLU A 204 30.34 -13.23 -22.48
CA GLU A 204 29.15 -12.91 -23.28
C GLU A 204 27.92 -12.68 -22.41
N ASP A 205 27.78 -13.45 -21.34
CA ASP A 205 26.67 -13.36 -20.38
C ASP A 205 26.97 -12.43 -19.19
N GLY A 206 28.05 -11.64 -19.28
CA GLY A 206 28.47 -10.68 -18.25
C GLY A 206 27.64 -9.39 -18.23
N TYR A 207 27.91 -8.59 -17.21
CA TYR A 207 27.33 -7.23 -17.08
C TYR A 207 28.16 -6.24 -17.90
N HIS A 208 27.58 -5.71 -18.99
CA HIS A 208 28.29 -4.87 -19.97
C HIS A 208 28.22 -3.36 -19.65
N GLY A 209 27.60 -2.95 -18.54
CA GLY A 209 27.42 -1.53 -18.18
C GLY A 209 28.74 -0.79 -17.94
N ASP A 210 28.73 0.54 -18.10
CA ASP A 210 29.91 1.38 -17.78
C ASP A 210 30.20 1.38 -16.28
N ASP A 211 29.18 1.18 -15.43
CA ASP A 211 29.31 0.99 -13.99
C ASP A 211 30.30 -0.14 -13.63
N ILE A 212 30.33 -1.24 -14.41
CA ILE A 212 31.30 -2.33 -14.22
C ILE A 212 32.71 -1.85 -14.54
N ARG A 213 32.87 -1.04 -15.60
CA ARG A 213 34.18 -0.46 -15.98
C ARG A 213 34.66 0.53 -14.91
N GLU A 214 33.77 1.39 -14.44
CA GLU A 214 34.05 2.34 -13.38
C GLU A 214 34.45 1.67 -12.05
N LEU A 215 33.73 0.61 -11.65
CA LEU A 215 34.08 -0.18 -10.47
C LEU A 215 35.44 -0.87 -10.61
N ALA A 216 35.74 -1.45 -11.77
CA ALA A 216 37.03 -2.08 -12.01
C ALA A 216 38.19 -1.05 -12.01
N GLN A 217 38.00 0.13 -12.58
CA GLN A 217 38.95 1.23 -12.52
C GLN A 217 39.19 1.70 -11.07
N ALA A 218 38.11 1.85 -10.29
CA ALA A 218 38.20 2.25 -8.88
C ALA A 218 38.93 1.17 -8.05
N PHE A 219 38.67 -0.13 -8.31
CA PHE A 219 39.37 -1.23 -7.68
C PHE A 219 40.86 -1.20 -8.02
N TYR A 220 41.20 -1.05 -9.30
CA TYR A 220 42.60 -0.95 -9.74
C TYR A 220 43.31 0.29 -9.13
N ALA A 221 42.64 1.42 -9.06
CA ALA A 221 43.19 2.61 -8.42
C ALA A 221 43.51 2.40 -6.93
N GLN A 222 42.75 1.56 -6.21
CA GLN A 222 42.94 1.26 -4.80
C GLN A 222 43.98 0.12 -4.57
N GLU A 223 43.90 -0.96 -5.33
CA GLU A 223 44.64 -2.21 -5.07
C GLU A 223 45.79 -2.45 -6.07
N GLY A 224 45.87 -1.70 -7.18
CA GLY A 224 46.87 -1.89 -8.23
C GLY A 224 46.77 -3.26 -8.88
N ASP A 225 47.91 -3.88 -9.11
CA ASP A 225 48.06 -5.23 -9.69
C ASP A 225 48.11 -6.37 -8.66
N LYS A 226 47.80 -6.07 -7.38
CA LYS A 226 47.88 -7.04 -6.27
C LYS A 226 47.17 -8.36 -6.54
N TYR A 227 46.04 -8.30 -7.22
CA TYR A 227 45.20 -9.48 -7.51
C TYR A 227 45.49 -10.09 -8.90
N LEU A 228 46.49 -9.64 -9.62
CA LEU A 228 46.85 -10.18 -10.96
C LEU A 228 47.26 -11.64 -10.88
N ASN A 229 48.13 -11.96 -9.93
CA ASN A 229 48.77 -13.28 -9.80
C ASN A 229 48.20 -14.15 -8.66
N CYS A 230 47.07 -13.76 -8.04
CA CYS A 230 46.38 -14.61 -7.07
C CYS A 230 45.51 -15.67 -7.76
N ASP A 231 44.98 -16.62 -6.99
CA ASP A 231 44.01 -17.58 -7.52
C ASP A 231 42.69 -16.86 -7.94
N GLU A 232 42.00 -17.47 -8.90
CA GLU A 232 40.78 -16.91 -9.49
C GLU A 232 39.69 -16.62 -8.42
N LYS A 233 39.54 -17.56 -7.47
CA LYS A 233 38.52 -17.42 -6.42
C LYS A 233 38.82 -16.23 -5.52
N ALA A 234 40.04 -16.05 -5.06
CA ALA A 234 40.44 -14.91 -4.22
C ALA A 234 40.26 -13.58 -4.96
N ARG A 235 40.50 -13.54 -6.28
CA ARG A 235 40.23 -12.35 -7.10
C ARG A 235 38.77 -12.08 -7.26
N HIS A 236 37.93 -13.10 -7.52
CA HIS A 236 36.49 -12.97 -7.61
C HIS A 236 35.90 -12.47 -6.30
N ASP A 237 36.28 -13.07 -5.16
CA ASP A 237 35.79 -12.68 -3.83
C ASP A 237 36.14 -11.21 -3.52
N ALA A 238 37.37 -10.78 -3.81
CA ALA A 238 37.82 -9.40 -3.59
C ALA A 238 37.05 -8.39 -4.47
N LEU A 239 36.90 -8.70 -5.77
CA LEU A 239 36.17 -7.84 -6.70
C LEU A 239 34.68 -7.76 -6.39
N ALA A 240 34.04 -8.89 -6.08
CA ALA A 240 32.63 -8.92 -5.66
C ALA A 240 32.42 -8.11 -4.39
N GLN A 241 33.23 -8.33 -3.35
CA GLN A 241 33.16 -7.60 -2.09
C GLN A 241 33.35 -6.09 -2.31
N PHE A 242 34.32 -5.70 -3.13
CA PHE A 242 34.53 -4.30 -3.47
C PHE A 242 33.31 -3.70 -4.16
N GLY A 243 32.78 -4.36 -5.21
CA GLY A 243 31.62 -3.90 -5.95
C GLY A 243 30.38 -3.76 -5.06
N LEU A 244 30.10 -4.77 -4.23
CA LEU A 244 28.99 -4.73 -3.26
C LEU A 244 29.13 -3.61 -2.25
N SER A 245 30.37 -3.37 -1.74
CA SER A 245 30.65 -2.28 -0.79
C SER A 245 30.38 -0.88 -1.36
N ARG A 246 30.32 -0.73 -2.69
CA ARG A 246 30.00 0.51 -3.39
C ARG A 246 28.53 0.58 -3.79
N ASN A 247 28.00 -0.51 -4.35
CA ASN A 247 26.64 -0.54 -4.87
C ASN A 247 25.57 -0.49 -3.77
N ILE A 248 25.73 -1.23 -2.66
CA ILE A 248 24.71 -1.26 -1.59
C ILE A 248 24.51 0.12 -0.94
N PRO A 249 25.57 0.86 -0.53
CA PRO A 249 25.38 2.23 -0.04
C PRO A 249 24.75 3.17 -1.07
N LYS A 250 25.10 3.02 -2.38
CA LYS A 250 24.47 3.80 -3.44
C LYS A 250 22.98 3.51 -3.56
N MET A 251 22.58 2.23 -3.54
CA MET A 251 21.16 1.84 -3.55
C MET A 251 20.40 2.45 -2.36
N LYS A 252 21.00 2.44 -1.16
CA LYS A 252 20.42 3.08 0.03
C LYS A 252 20.24 4.58 -0.17
N THR A 253 21.22 5.25 -0.74
CA THR A 253 21.15 6.69 -1.03
C THR A 253 20.07 7.01 -2.08
N ASP A 254 20.00 6.22 -3.15
CA ASP A 254 19.01 6.43 -4.22
C ASP A 254 17.58 6.20 -3.70
N LEU A 255 17.37 5.19 -2.85
CA LEU A 255 16.08 4.92 -2.21
C LEU A 255 15.70 6.01 -1.18
N ALA A 256 16.68 6.48 -0.39
CA ALA A 256 16.44 7.59 0.53
C ALA A 256 16.06 8.88 -0.20
N ARG A 257 16.70 9.17 -1.36
CA ARG A 257 16.30 10.27 -2.26
C ARG A 257 14.86 10.12 -2.75
N TYR A 258 14.41 8.88 -2.95
CA TYR A 258 13.03 8.57 -3.34
C TYR A 258 12.04 8.61 -2.17
N GLY A 259 12.50 8.95 -0.96
CA GLY A 259 11.72 8.99 0.26
C GLY A 259 11.42 7.61 0.84
N ILE A 260 12.21 6.60 0.51
CA ILE A 260 12.04 5.23 0.96
C ILE A 260 13.16 4.87 1.93
N GLN A 261 12.78 4.35 3.11
CA GLN A 261 13.69 3.84 4.13
C GLN A 261 13.27 2.45 4.56
N TYR A 262 14.27 1.60 4.85
CA TYR A 262 14.06 0.24 5.31
C TYR A 262 14.52 0.08 6.75
N ASP A 263 13.77 -0.71 7.50
CA ASP A 263 14.13 -1.09 8.87
C ASP A 263 15.20 -2.18 8.84
N GLN A 264 15.16 -3.07 7.82
CA GLN A 264 16.08 -4.19 7.67
C GLN A 264 16.58 -4.32 6.23
N TRP A 265 17.89 -4.48 6.08
CA TRP A 265 18.56 -4.98 4.89
C TRP A 265 19.02 -6.40 5.19
N PHE A 266 18.29 -7.39 4.65
CA PHE A 266 18.54 -8.80 4.91
C PHE A 266 19.45 -9.38 3.83
N PHE A 267 20.60 -9.96 4.21
CA PHE A 267 21.59 -10.51 3.29
C PHE A 267 21.38 -12.02 3.13
N GLU A 268 21.28 -12.49 1.87
CA GLU A 268 21.12 -13.92 1.53
C GLU A 268 22.29 -14.75 2.05
N SER A 269 23.51 -14.23 1.96
CA SER A 269 24.73 -14.90 2.45
C SER A 269 24.60 -15.40 3.89
N THR A 270 23.89 -14.66 4.75
CA THR A 270 23.68 -15.06 6.15
C THR A 270 22.93 -16.38 6.32
N LEU A 271 22.02 -16.71 5.39
CA LEU A 271 21.30 -17.99 5.40
C LEU A 271 22.19 -19.17 5.01
N HIS A 272 23.11 -18.93 4.08
CA HIS A 272 24.07 -19.94 3.62
C HIS A 272 25.17 -20.17 4.67
N GLU A 273 25.77 -19.12 5.18
CA GLU A 273 26.86 -19.16 6.17
C GLU A 273 26.42 -19.79 7.49
N SER A 274 25.19 -19.51 7.92
CA SER A 274 24.62 -20.13 9.14
C SER A 274 24.15 -21.57 8.97
N GLY A 275 24.15 -22.11 7.74
CA GLY A 275 23.58 -23.42 7.44
C GLY A 275 22.03 -23.46 7.41
N TYR A 276 21.37 -22.30 7.55
CA TYR A 276 19.91 -22.25 7.70
C TYR A 276 19.14 -22.73 6.46
N VAL A 277 19.75 -22.63 5.26
CA VAL A 277 19.19 -23.23 4.03
C VAL A 277 19.17 -24.74 4.15
N ALA A 278 20.29 -25.35 4.55
CA ALA A 278 20.41 -26.80 4.75
C ALA A 278 19.40 -27.31 5.79
N ASP A 279 19.29 -26.62 6.92
CA ASP A 279 18.35 -26.96 8.00
C ASP A 279 16.88 -26.87 7.54
N SER A 280 16.57 -25.91 6.69
CA SER A 280 15.21 -25.74 6.16
C SER A 280 14.83 -26.85 5.19
N VAL A 281 15.78 -27.26 4.33
CA VAL A 281 15.60 -28.38 3.42
C VAL A 281 15.55 -29.70 4.20
N GLN A 282 16.37 -29.89 5.23
CA GLN A 282 16.34 -31.08 6.09
C GLN A 282 14.97 -31.21 6.80
N LEU A 283 14.41 -30.10 7.29
CA LEU A 283 13.08 -30.10 7.94
C LEU A 283 11.97 -30.55 6.96
N LEU A 284 12.04 -30.15 5.68
CA LEU A 284 11.10 -30.66 4.65
C LEU A 284 11.29 -32.17 4.42
N THR A 285 12.54 -32.65 4.45
CA THR A 285 12.86 -34.09 4.33
C THR A 285 12.32 -34.89 5.52
N ASP A 286 12.54 -34.42 6.74
CA ASP A 286 12.06 -35.07 7.96
C ASP A 286 10.52 -35.15 8.01
N ARG A 287 9.84 -34.23 7.35
CA ARG A 287 8.39 -34.21 7.19
C ARG A 287 7.88 -35.04 5.99
N GLY A 288 8.78 -35.68 5.23
CA GLY A 288 8.43 -36.55 4.11
C GLY A 288 8.08 -35.83 2.79
N TRP A 289 8.33 -34.51 2.71
CA TRP A 289 8.01 -33.69 1.54
C TRP A 289 9.09 -33.65 0.46
N THR A 290 10.14 -34.45 0.61
CA THR A 290 11.22 -34.53 -0.38
C THR A 290 11.48 -35.96 -0.86
N TYR A 291 12.16 -36.09 -1.99
CA TYR A 291 12.68 -37.37 -2.50
C TYR A 291 13.95 -37.14 -3.33
N GLU A 292 14.79 -38.17 -3.46
CA GLU A 292 15.97 -38.13 -4.29
C GLU A 292 15.69 -38.69 -5.68
N LYS A 293 16.19 -38.01 -6.71
CA LYS A 293 16.11 -38.43 -8.11
C LYS A 293 17.32 -37.87 -8.88
N ASP A 294 18.00 -38.73 -9.64
CA ASP A 294 19.16 -38.38 -10.48
C ASP A 294 20.28 -37.64 -9.71
N GLY A 295 20.48 -38.00 -8.43
CA GLY A 295 21.46 -37.38 -7.54
C GLY A 295 21.04 -36.00 -6.99
N ALA A 296 19.86 -35.49 -7.35
CA ALA A 296 19.31 -34.25 -6.87
C ALA A 296 18.19 -34.50 -5.84
N LEU A 297 18.00 -33.55 -4.89
CA LEU A 297 16.91 -33.59 -3.92
C LEU A 297 15.75 -32.70 -4.42
N TRP A 298 14.57 -33.28 -4.49
CA TRP A 298 13.35 -32.66 -5.02
C TRP A 298 12.32 -32.43 -3.94
N LEU A 299 11.59 -31.32 -4.01
CA LEU A 299 10.38 -31.07 -3.25
C LEU A 299 9.17 -31.64 -4.00
N LYS A 300 8.28 -32.32 -3.30
CA LYS A 300 7.01 -32.85 -3.83
C LYS A 300 5.97 -31.73 -4.03
N THR A 301 6.34 -30.69 -4.76
CA THR A 301 5.49 -29.50 -4.96
C THR A 301 4.16 -29.86 -5.60
N ALA A 302 4.17 -30.79 -6.56
CA ALA A 302 2.95 -31.25 -7.23
C ALA A 302 1.97 -31.92 -6.24
N GLU A 303 2.46 -32.74 -5.31
CA GLU A 303 1.66 -33.39 -4.26
C GLU A 303 1.08 -32.35 -3.30
N ILE A 304 1.91 -31.44 -2.76
CA ILE A 304 1.53 -30.36 -1.86
C ILE A 304 0.39 -29.50 -2.46
N LEU A 305 0.57 -29.07 -3.72
CA LEU A 305 -0.42 -28.24 -4.41
C LEU A 305 -1.70 -29.02 -4.75
N SER A 306 -1.56 -30.31 -5.10
CA SER A 306 -2.72 -31.17 -5.39
C SER A 306 -3.60 -31.38 -4.16
N GLU A 307 -3.00 -31.65 -2.99
CA GLU A 307 -3.74 -31.76 -1.73
C GLU A 307 -4.50 -30.48 -1.39
N LYS A 308 -3.85 -29.33 -1.57
CA LYS A 308 -4.47 -28.03 -1.34
C LYS A 308 -5.64 -27.76 -2.28
N LEU A 309 -5.51 -28.08 -3.55
CA LEU A 309 -6.58 -27.91 -4.55
C LEU A 309 -7.76 -28.84 -4.28
N ARG A 310 -7.50 -30.08 -3.83
CA ARG A 310 -8.57 -31.01 -3.38
C ARG A 310 -9.32 -30.47 -2.17
N ALA A 311 -8.59 -29.96 -1.18
CA ALA A 311 -9.19 -29.31 -0.01
C ALA A 311 -10.06 -28.10 -0.38
N ALA A 312 -9.70 -27.37 -1.45
CA ALA A 312 -10.50 -26.30 -2.04
C ALA A 312 -11.64 -26.77 -2.95
N GLY A 313 -11.89 -28.10 -3.05
CA GLY A 313 -13.00 -28.70 -3.79
C GLY A 313 -12.76 -28.90 -5.30
N LYS A 314 -11.50 -28.80 -5.79
CA LYS A 314 -11.20 -29.13 -7.19
C LYS A 314 -11.18 -30.65 -7.43
N SER A 315 -11.68 -31.08 -8.59
CA SER A 315 -11.64 -32.49 -8.99
C SER A 315 -10.23 -32.94 -9.39
N ASP A 316 -9.90 -34.23 -9.22
CA ASP A 316 -8.63 -34.79 -9.67
C ASP A 316 -8.38 -34.57 -11.17
N ALA A 317 -9.42 -34.67 -11.99
CA ALA A 317 -9.36 -34.41 -13.43
C ALA A 317 -8.97 -32.96 -13.77
N ASP A 318 -9.39 -31.98 -12.95
CA ASP A 318 -9.01 -30.58 -13.15
C ASP A 318 -7.60 -30.30 -12.62
N ILE A 319 -7.18 -31.00 -11.56
CA ILE A 319 -5.81 -30.91 -11.02
C ILE A 319 -4.81 -31.49 -12.03
N GLU A 320 -5.12 -32.64 -12.64
CA GLU A 320 -4.27 -33.28 -13.65
C GLU A 320 -4.01 -32.35 -14.86
N LYS A 321 -5.01 -31.58 -15.30
CA LYS A 321 -4.88 -30.61 -16.39
C LYS A 321 -3.88 -29.49 -16.09
N LEU A 322 -3.58 -29.19 -14.80
CA LEU A 322 -2.63 -28.18 -14.40
C LEU A 322 -1.18 -28.61 -14.61
N ALA A 323 -0.93 -29.92 -14.85
CA ALA A 323 0.39 -30.49 -15.10
C ALA A 323 1.45 -29.99 -14.10
N LEU A 324 1.09 -30.02 -12.79
CA LEU A 324 1.94 -29.57 -11.70
C LEU A 324 3.26 -30.33 -11.71
N LYS A 325 4.35 -29.66 -11.34
CA LYS A 325 5.71 -30.22 -11.34
C LYS A 325 6.37 -30.03 -9.98
N ASP A 326 7.27 -30.96 -9.68
CA ASP A 326 8.12 -30.87 -8.51
C ASP A 326 9.31 -29.95 -8.76
N ASP A 327 9.88 -29.42 -7.69
CA ASP A 327 10.97 -28.47 -7.71
C ASP A 327 12.27 -29.06 -7.13
N VAL A 328 13.40 -28.77 -7.76
CA VAL A 328 14.72 -29.14 -7.23
C VAL A 328 15.08 -28.20 -6.09
N LEU A 329 15.41 -28.74 -4.92
CA LEU A 329 15.96 -28.00 -3.78
C LEU A 329 17.47 -28.03 -3.73
N ARG A 330 18.10 -29.22 -4.01
CA ARG A 330 19.55 -29.40 -4.06
C ARG A 330 19.92 -30.14 -5.34
N ARG A 331 20.81 -29.56 -6.12
CA ARG A 331 21.29 -30.13 -7.37
C ARG A 331 22.23 -31.34 -7.12
N ALA A 332 22.48 -32.18 -8.14
CA ALA A 332 23.38 -33.29 -8.06
C ALA A 332 24.83 -32.93 -7.68
N ASN A 333 25.25 -31.69 -7.96
CA ASN A 333 26.55 -31.16 -7.54
C ASN A 333 26.59 -30.65 -6.08
N GLY A 334 25.51 -30.87 -5.31
CA GLY A 334 25.43 -30.53 -3.90
C GLY A 334 24.96 -29.09 -3.59
N PHE A 335 24.86 -28.19 -4.59
CA PHE A 335 24.43 -26.81 -4.37
C PHE A 335 22.92 -26.67 -4.25
N TYR A 336 22.46 -25.84 -3.31
CA TYR A 336 21.07 -25.48 -3.15
C TYR A 336 20.62 -24.56 -4.29
N THR A 337 19.34 -24.66 -4.63
CA THR A 337 18.70 -23.78 -5.64
C THR A 337 18.23 -22.48 -5.00
N TYR A 338 17.91 -21.48 -5.83
CA TYR A 338 17.25 -20.24 -5.36
C TYR A 338 15.96 -20.52 -4.62
N PHE A 339 15.19 -21.53 -5.06
CA PHE A 339 13.95 -21.89 -4.38
C PHE A 339 14.19 -22.42 -2.96
N ALA A 340 15.26 -23.17 -2.72
CA ALA A 340 15.63 -23.61 -1.38
C ALA A 340 16.03 -22.43 -0.47
N ALA A 341 16.77 -21.45 -1.01
CA ALA A 341 17.13 -20.22 -0.30
C ALA A 341 15.89 -19.38 0.01
N ASP A 342 14.95 -19.26 -0.93
CA ASP A 342 13.71 -18.51 -0.76
C ASP A 342 12.79 -19.16 0.28
N ILE A 343 12.67 -20.48 0.29
CA ILE A 343 11.98 -21.24 1.35
C ILE A 343 12.62 -20.96 2.73
N ALA A 344 13.94 -21.02 2.82
CA ALA A 344 14.66 -20.76 4.06
C ALA A 344 14.44 -19.32 4.56
N TYR A 345 14.49 -18.36 3.65
CA TYR A 345 14.24 -16.97 3.96
C TYR A 345 12.83 -16.72 4.50
N HIS A 346 11.81 -17.28 3.85
CA HIS A 346 10.42 -17.15 4.33
C HIS A 346 10.18 -17.93 5.63
N ARG A 347 10.81 -19.10 5.80
CA ARG A 347 10.82 -19.79 7.10
C ARG A 347 11.43 -18.92 8.20
N ASN A 348 12.52 -18.19 7.92
CA ASN A 348 13.15 -17.28 8.87
C ASN A 348 12.19 -16.16 9.30
N LYS A 349 11.45 -15.56 8.36
CA LYS A 349 10.45 -14.52 8.65
C LYS A 349 9.41 -14.99 9.66
N PHE A 350 8.87 -16.20 9.48
CA PHE A 350 7.79 -16.72 10.30
C PHE A 350 8.25 -17.42 11.58
N ALA A 351 9.26 -18.31 11.48
CA ALA A 351 9.67 -19.18 12.58
C ALA A 351 10.69 -18.54 13.52
N VAL A 352 11.55 -17.66 13.04
CA VAL A 352 12.61 -17.02 13.83
C VAL A 352 12.20 -15.62 14.25
N ARG A 353 11.76 -14.79 13.28
CA ARG A 353 11.44 -13.39 13.55
C ARG A 353 9.99 -13.15 13.99
N GLY A 354 9.12 -14.16 13.83
CA GLY A 354 7.78 -14.20 14.42
C GLY A 354 6.79 -13.21 13.80
N PHE A 355 6.90 -12.89 12.51
CA PHE A 355 5.90 -12.08 11.83
C PHE A 355 4.58 -12.86 11.71
N ASP A 356 3.47 -12.20 12.05
CA ASP A 356 2.13 -12.77 11.86
C ASP A 356 1.76 -12.82 10.38
N LYS A 357 2.18 -11.81 9.62
CA LYS A 357 1.89 -11.63 8.21
C LYS A 357 3.10 -11.08 7.45
N VAL A 358 3.35 -11.61 6.29
CA VAL A 358 4.37 -11.12 5.36
C VAL A 358 3.69 -10.74 4.05
N VAL A 359 3.99 -9.56 3.54
CA VAL A 359 3.51 -9.05 2.26
C VAL A 359 4.71 -8.77 1.37
N ASN A 360 4.85 -9.51 0.28
CA ASN A 360 5.89 -9.27 -0.71
C ASN A 360 5.34 -8.55 -1.92
N ILE A 361 6.05 -7.53 -2.41
CA ILE A 361 5.71 -6.83 -3.65
C ILE A 361 6.60 -7.37 -4.77
N TRP A 362 6.00 -8.13 -5.69
CA TRP A 362 6.71 -8.78 -6.78
C TRP A 362 6.25 -8.31 -8.15
N GLY A 363 7.11 -8.46 -9.16
CA GLY A 363 6.72 -8.31 -10.56
C GLY A 363 5.77 -9.44 -10.99
N ALA A 364 4.91 -9.15 -11.95
CA ALA A 364 3.91 -10.13 -12.45
C ALA A 364 4.53 -11.37 -13.10
N ASP A 365 5.79 -11.30 -13.53
CA ASP A 365 6.60 -12.42 -14.03
C ASP A 365 6.82 -13.53 -12.99
N HIS A 366 6.72 -13.21 -11.69
CA HIS A 366 6.81 -14.16 -10.58
C HIS A 366 5.50 -14.88 -10.25
N HIS A 367 4.39 -14.67 -10.99
CA HIS A 367 3.08 -15.27 -10.71
C HIS A 367 3.16 -16.80 -10.48
N GLY A 368 3.92 -17.53 -11.31
CA GLY A 368 4.07 -18.99 -11.19
C GLY A 368 4.81 -19.45 -9.93
N HIS A 369 5.51 -18.55 -9.24
CA HIS A 369 6.27 -18.86 -8.04
C HIS A 369 5.41 -18.79 -6.75
N VAL A 370 4.35 -18.00 -6.77
CA VAL A 370 3.51 -17.70 -5.60
C VAL A 370 2.94 -18.97 -4.96
N ALA A 371 2.25 -19.80 -5.74
CA ALA A 371 1.61 -21.02 -5.22
C ALA A 371 2.63 -22.00 -4.65
N ARG A 372 3.80 -22.15 -5.30
CA ARG A 372 4.88 -23.05 -4.88
C ARG A 372 5.47 -22.63 -3.54
N LEU A 373 5.73 -21.33 -3.36
CA LEU A 373 6.29 -20.80 -2.12
C LEU A 373 5.29 -20.90 -0.96
N LYS A 374 4.03 -20.54 -1.17
CA LYS A 374 2.95 -20.74 -0.18
C LYS A 374 2.82 -22.21 0.20
N GLY A 375 2.82 -23.12 -0.78
CA GLY A 375 2.78 -24.57 -0.54
C GLY A 375 3.97 -25.08 0.27
N ALA A 376 5.19 -24.58 -0.01
CA ALA A 376 6.37 -24.94 0.78
C ALA A 376 6.26 -24.45 2.24
N MET A 377 5.68 -23.26 2.48
CA MET A 377 5.40 -22.78 3.84
C MET A 377 4.34 -23.64 4.55
N ASP A 378 3.30 -24.09 3.84
CA ASP A 378 2.29 -24.99 4.37
C ASP A 378 2.93 -26.35 4.73
N ALA A 379 3.79 -26.91 3.88
CA ALA A 379 4.56 -28.13 4.15
C ALA A 379 5.47 -28.00 5.38
N LEU A 380 5.98 -26.80 5.64
CA LEU A 380 6.72 -26.46 6.86
C LEU A 380 5.81 -26.19 8.08
N GLY A 381 4.47 -26.28 7.95
CA GLY A 381 3.52 -25.99 9.01
C GLY A 381 3.45 -24.53 9.42
N LEU A 382 3.75 -23.61 8.50
CA LEU A 382 3.83 -22.17 8.74
C LEU A 382 2.61 -21.40 8.22
N ASP A 383 1.58 -22.10 7.74
CA ASP A 383 0.34 -21.50 7.23
C ASP A 383 0.59 -20.45 6.14
N GLY A 384 1.29 -20.87 5.09
CA GLY A 384 1.68 -19.98 3.99
C GLY A 384 0.49 -19.36 3.27
N GLU A 385 -0.67 -20.06 3.23
CA GLU A 385 -1.89 -19.53 2.61
C GLU A 385 -2.39 -18.26 3.28
N HIS A 386 -2.42 -18.23 4.60
CA HIS A 386 -2.99 -17.09 5.34
C HIS A 386 -1.96 -16.10 5.86
N ARG A 387 -0.68 -16.50 5.94
CA ARG A 387 0.38 -15.64 6.49
C ARG A 387 1.27 -14.97 5.44
N LEU A 388 1.31 -15.51 4.20
CA LEU A 388 2.10 -14.94 3.10
C LEU A 388 1.18 -14.37 2.03
N ASP A 389 1.19 -13.07 1.86
CA ASP A 389 0.52 -12.40 0.74
C ASP A 389 1.53 -11.87 -0.27
N ILE A 390 1.19 -11.99 -1.54
CA ILE A 390 2.01 -11.50 -2.64
C ILE A 390 1.18 -10.50 -3.44
N VAL A 391 1.63 -9.27 -3.47
CA VAL A 391 1.08 -8.23 -4.33
C VAL A 391 1.86 -8.23 -5.64
N LEU A 392 1.20 -8.60 -6.72
CA LEU A 392 1.80 -8.67 -8.05
C LEU A 392 1.61 -7.32 -8.77
N MET A 393 2.72 -6.62 -9.00
CA MET A 393 2.69 -5.37 -9.75
C MET A 393 2.92 -5.61 -11.25
N GLN A 394 2.15 -4.91 -12.07
CA GLN A 394 2.27 -4.95 -13.53
C GLN A 394 3.39 -4.02 -14.04
N LEU A 395 3.81 -4.24 -15.28
CA LEU A 395 4.85 -3.45 -15.94
C LEU A 395 4.42 -1.98 -16.11
N VAL A 396 5.41 -1.08 -16.09
CA VAL A 396 5.25 0.35 -16.39
C VAL A 396 5.86 0.63 -17.75
N LYS A 397 5.10 1.31 -18.61
CA LYS A 397 5.63 1.94 -19.81
C LYS A 397 5.81 3.43 -19.55
N LEU A 398 7.00 3.94 -19.79
CA LEU A 398 7.21 5.39 -19.83
C LEU A 398 6.79 5.91 -21.19
N VAL A 399 5.99 6.97 -21.19
CA VAL A 399 5.58 7.66 -22.42
C VAL A 399 5.88 9.15 -22.31
N ARG A 400 6.14 9.79 -23.45
CA ARG A 400 6.28 11.24 -23.58
C ARG A 400 5.73 11.65 -24.93
N ASP A 401 4.81 12.60 -24.93
CA ASP A 401 4.15 13.08 -26.15
C ASP A 401 3.50 11.93 -26.98
N GLY A 402 2.99 10.90 -26.29
CA GLY A 402 2.40 9.72 -26.90
C GLY A 402 3.40 8.65 -27.40
N GLU A 403 4.70 8.91 -27.31
CA GLU A 403 5.78 8.00 -27.73
C GLU A 403 6.36 7.23 -26.55
N VAL A 404 6.68 5.94 -26.73
CA VAL A 404 7.28 5.10 -25.69
C VAL A 404 8.76 5.46 -25.50
N VAL A 405 9.13 5.82 -24.27
CA VAL A 405 10.50 6.14 -23.89
C VAL A 405 11.15 4.89 -23.30
N ARG A 406 12.17 4.36 -23.97
CA ARG A 406 12.92 3.15 -23.53
C ARG A 406 14.29 3.45 -22.97
N MET A 407 14.86 4.59 -23.34
CA MET A 407 16.20 5.01 -22.98
C MET A 407 16.22 6.42 -22.40
N SER A 408 17.12 6.65 -21.45
CA SER A 408 17.41 7.98 -20.92
C SER A 408 17.97 8.89 -22.03
N LYS A 409 17.43 10.07 -22.17
CA LYS A 409 17.95 11.09 -23.12
C LYS A 409 19.40 11.48 -22.81
N ARG A 410 19.77 11.44 -21.51
CA ARG A 410 21.08 11.84 -21.02
C ARG A 410 22.15 10.77 -21.28
N THR A 411 21.83 9.52 -21.04
CA THR A 411 22.80 8.42 -21.04
C THR A 411 22.70 7.51 -22.25
N GLY A 412 21.59 7.56 -23.01
CA GLY A 412 21.34 6.62 -24.12
C GLY A 412 21.15 5.16 -23.69
N LYS A 413 20.98 4.91 -22.39
CA LYS A 413 20.83 3.57 -21.78
C LYS A 413 19.43 3.38 -21.22
N ALA A 414 19.14 2.16 -20.74
CA ALA A 414 17.91 1.90 -19.98
C ALA A 414 17.78 2.86 -18.80
N ILE A 415 16.57 3.36 -18.57
CA ILE A 415 16.30 4.38 -17.56
C ILE A 415 16.47 3.77 -16.17
N SER A 416 17.41 4.31 -15.40
CA SER A 416 17.59 3.97 -13.99
C SER A 416 16.60 4.73 -13.10
N LEU A 417 16.49 4.33 -11.83
CA LEU A 417 15.76 5.11 -10.83
C LEU A 417 16.32 6.53 -10.70
N THR A 418 17.64 6.67 -10.71
CA THR A 418 18.30 7.99 -10.63
C THR A 418 17.94 8.88 -11.83
N ASP A 419 17.97 8.33 -13.06
CA ASP A 419 17.57 9.08 -14.26
C ASP A 419 16.11 9.56 -14.17
N LEU A 420 15.21 8.72 -13.64
CA LEU A 420 13.82 9.10 -13.44
C LEU A 420 13.69 10.24 -12.45
N LEU A 421 14.37 10.16 -11.29
CA LEU A 421 14.31 11.18 -10.24
C LEU A 421 15.09 12.48 -10.58
N ASP A 422 15.98 12.45 -11.56
CA ASP A 422 16.63 13.65 -12.09
C ASP A 422 15.67 14.47 -12.97
N GLU A 423 14.66 13.83 -13.55
CA GLU A 423 13.73 14.44 -14.49
C GLU A 423 12.35 14.71 -13.89
N ILE A 424 11.86 13.79 -13.03
CA ILE A 424 10.50 13.81 -12.51
C ILE A 424 10.52 14.05 -10.99
N PRO A 425 9.71 15.00 -10.47
CA PRO A 425 9.57 15.21 -9.04
C PRO A 425 9.15 13.93 -8.30
N VAL A 426 9.73 13.70 -7.12
CA VAL A 426 9.43 12.52 -6.28
C VAL A 426 7.94 12.38 -6.02
N ASP A 427 7.25 13.47 -5.69
CA ASP A 427 5.81 13.49 -5.42
C ASP A 427 4.99 13.00 -6.61
N ALA A 428 5.36 13.39 -7.84
CA ALA A 428 4.70 12.93 -9.06
C ALA A 428 4.93 11.43 -9.26
N CYS A 429 6.18 10.93 -9.10
CA CYS A 429 6.47 9.51 -9.17
C CYS A 429 5.63 8.73 -8.14
N ARG A 430 5.62 9.16 -6.88
CA ARG A 430 4.86 8.50 -5.79
C ARG A 430 3.37 8.51 -6.07
N TRP A 431 2.82 9.62 -6.53
CA TRP A 431 1.41 9.73 -6.86
C TRP A 431 1.00 8.76 -7.97
N PHE A 432 1.69 8.82 -9.11
CA PHE A 432 1.30 8.04 -10.28
C PHE A 432 1.48 6.53 -10.07
N PHE A 433 2.55 6.10 -9.39
CA PHE A 433 2.77 4.68 -9.12
C PHE A 433 1.77 4.09 -8.12
N ASN A 434 1.24 4.87 -7.19
CA ASN A 434 0.17 4.45 -6.29
C ASN A 434 -1.21 4.42 -6.94
N ALA A 435 -1.44 5.21 -8.01
CA ALA A 435 -2.78 5.42 -8.55
C ALA A 435 -3.40 4.19 -9.24
N LYS A 436 -2.59 3.24 -9.72
CA LYS A 436 -3.04 2.02 -10.42
C LYS A 436 -2.11 0.84 -10.09
N PRO A 437 -2.15 0.27 -8.90
CA PRO A 437 -1.15 -0.71 -8.47
C PRO A 437 -1.23 -2.04 -9.23
N ASP A 438 -2.40 -2.49 -9.65
CA ASP A 438 -2.73 -3.81 -10.19
C ASP A 438 -2.78 -3.87 -11.72
N THR A 439 -2.67 -2.74 -12.43
CA THR A 439 -2.79 -2.69 -13.89
C THR A 439 -1.50 -2.27 -14.58
N GLN A 440 -1.34 -2.66 -15.84
CA GLN A 440 -0.32 -2.04 -16.70
C GLN A 440 -0.60 -0.54 -16.76
N MET A 441 0.45 0.26 -16.55
CA MET A 441 0.30 1.70 -16.61
C MET A 441 1.23 2.31 -17.66
N GLU A 442 0.73 3.31 -18.32
CA GLU A 442 1.53 4.28 -19.05
C GLU A 442 1.80 5.46 -18.12
N PHE A 443 3.06 5.67 -17.80
CA PHE A 443 3.50 6.79 -16.99
C PHE A 443 3.95 7.90 -17.93
N ASP A 444 3.12 8.94 -18.03
CA ASP A 444 3.38 10.09 -18.89
C ASP A 444 4.33 11.07 -18.20
N LEU A 445 5.58 11.12 -18.69
CA LEU A 445 6.63 12.00 -18.17
C LEU A 445 6.29 13.48 -18.38
N GLY A 446 5.57 13.81 -19.47
CA GLY A 446 5.14 15.18 -19.74
C GLY A 446 4.06 15.63 -18.74
N LEU A 447 3.04 14.78 -18.50
CA LEU A 447 2.00 15.06 -17.52
C LEU A 447 2.56 15.17 -16.10
N ALA A 448 3.54 14.33 -15.75
CA ALA A 448 4.11 14.28 -14.40
C ALA A 448 4.85 15.55 -13.97
N VAL A 449 5.31 16.36 -14.92
CA VAL A 449 6.01 17.64 -14.66
C VAL A 449 5.13 18.88 -14.88
N ARG A 450 3.85 18.70 -15.25
CA ARG A 450 2.95 19.85 -15.46
C ARG A 450 2.57 20.51 -14.15
N GLU A 451 2.55 21.84 -14.16
CA GLU A 451 2.13 22.70 -13.04
C GLU A 451 0.72 23.25 -13.30
N ASP A 452 -0.22 22.36 -13.59
CA ASP A 452 -1.63 22.69 -13.82
C ASP A 452 -2.58 21.61 -13.30
N SER A 453 -3.88 21.84 -13.43
CA SER A 453 -4.94 20.95 -12.91
C SER A 453 -5.05 19.60 -13.62
N GLU A 454 -4.36 19.37 -14.75
CA GLU A 454 -4.33 18.07 -15.40
C GLU A 454 -3.37 17.11 -14.68
N ASN A 455 -2.37 17.63 -13.99
CA ASN A 455 -1.51 16.84 -13.11
C ASN A 455 -2.20 16.65 -11.75
N PRO A 456 -2.64 15.44 -11.40
CA PRO A 456 -3.46 15.23 -10.20
C PRO A 456 -2.70 15.49 -8.89
N VAL A 457 -1.38 15.27 -8.82
CA VAL A 457 -0.63 15.60 -7.61
C VAL A 457 -0.53 17.10 -7.43
N TYR A 458 -0.27 17.82 -8.51
CA TYR A 458 -0.25 19.29 -8.50
C TYR A 458 -1.61 19.85 -8.06
N TYR A 459 -2.70 19.32 -8.61
CA TYR A 459 -4.07 19.72 -8.24
C TYR A 459 -4.36 19.60 -6.74
N VAL A 460 -3.94 18.49 -6.11
CA VAL A 460 -4.12 18.28 -4.67
C VAL A 460 -3.21 19.19 -3.85
N GLN A 461 -1.95 19.31 -4.23
CA GLN A 461 -0.98 20.19 -3.56
C GLN A 461 -1.42 21.67 -3.68
N TYR A 462 -1.96 22.06 -4.83
CA TYR A 462 -2.51 23.42 -5.03
C TYR A 462 -3.70 23.70 -4.11
N ALA A 463 -4.60 22.73 -3.88
CA ALA A 463 -5.68 22.88 -2.90
C ALA A 463 -5.11 23.17 -1.50
N TYR A 464 -4.11 22.42 -1.07
CA TYR A 464 -3.44 22.63 0.22
C TYR A 464 -2.75 24.00 0.31
N ALA A 465 -1.95 24.37 -0.68
CA ALA A 465 -1.24 25.65 -0.72
C ALA A 465 -2.22 26.85 -0.74
N ARG A 466 -3.33 26.72 -1.46
CA ARG A 466 -4.40 27.73 -1.49
C ARG A 466 -5.02 27.94 -0.11
N ILE A 467 -5.26 26.87 0.65
CA ILE A 467 -5.74 27.00 2.03
C ILE A 467 -4.70 27.72 2.89
N CYS A 468 -3.43 27.30 2.83
CA CYS A 468 -2.35 27.94 3.59
C CYS A 468 -2.26 29.46 3.29
N THR A 469 -2.41 29.84 2.03
CA THR A 469 -2.41 31.24 1.60
C THR A 469 -3.62 32.00 2.16
N LEU A 470 -4.81 31.40 2.13
CA LEU A 470 -6.02 31.97 2.70
C LEU A 470 -5.88 32.22 4.21
N LEU A 471 -5.39 31.21 4.95
CA LEU A 471 -5.22 31.31 6.40
C LEU A 471 -4.21 32.43 6.76
N LYS A 472 -3.09 32.52 6.05
CA LYS A 472 -2.08 33.58 6.24
C LYS A 472 -2.63 34.97 5.94
N ALA A 473 -3.43 35.10 4.87
CA ALA A 473 -4.04 36.38 4.51
C ALA A 473 -5.06 36.87 5.54
N LEU A 474 -5.89 35.97 6.07
CA LEU A 474 -6.88 36.31 7.09
C LEU A 474 -6.24 36.58 8.46
N ALA A 475 -5.19 35.86 8.83
CA ALA A 475 -4.42 36.14 10.04
C ALA A 475 -3.79 37.53 10.02
N ALA A 476 -3.28 37.99 8.85
CA ALA A 476 -2.79 39.35 8.67
C ALA A 476 -3.89 40.43 8.81
N GLU A 477 -5.15 40.07 8.65
CA GLU A 477 -6.33 40.92 8.87
C GLU A 477 -6.90 40.80 10.30
N GLY A 478 -6.26 40.00 11.17
CA GLY A 478 -6.67 39.79 12.57
C GLY A 478 -7.67 38.65 12.79
N TYR A 479 -7.82 37.75 11.80
CA TYR A 479 -8.68 36.55 11.92
C TYR A 479 -7.82 35.29 11.99
N ASP A 480 -7.43 34.90 13.18
CA ASP A 480 -6.77 33.61 13.42
C ASP A 480 -7.75 32.47 13.35
N VAL A 481 -7.25 31.26 13.01
CA VAL A 481 -8.06 30.04 13.00
C VAL A 481 -8.52 29.74 14.44
N PRO A 482 -9.84 29.71 14.73
CA PRO A 482 -10.30 29.39 16.08
C PRO A 482 -10.11 27.89 16.40
N ALA A 483 -10.09 27.54 17.68
CA ALA A 483 -10.35 26.16 18.07
C ALA A 483 -11.78 25.76 17.66
N ALA A 484 -12.02 24.48 17.39
CA ALA A 484 -13.36 24.02 17.01
C ALA A 484 -14.43 24.32 18.07
N ALA A 485 -14.03 24.31 19.35
CA ALA A 485 -14.89 24.63 20.48
C ALA A 485 -15.29 26.13 20.54
N ASP A 486 -14.49 27.02 19.94
CA ASP A 486 -14.70 28.47 19.94
C ASP A 486 -15.37 28.95 18.63
N ALA A 487 -15.60 28.07 17.67
CA ALA A 487 -16.28 28.34 16.41
C ALA A 487 -17.73 27.88 16.49
N ASP A 488 -18.66 28.72 16.05
CA ASP A 488 -20.06 28.30 15.91
C ASP A 488 -20.25 27.45 14.65
N LEU A 489 -19.89 26.17 14.74
CA LEU A 489 -19.98 25.22 13.65
C LEU A 489 -21.42 24.92 13.20
N ALA A 490 -22.43 25.32 13.96
CA ALA A 490 -23.83 25.18 13.56
C ALA A 490 -24.18 26.12 12.39
N LEU A 491 -23.39 27.16 12.15
CA LEU A 491 -23.51 28.06 11.01
C LEU A 491 -23.08 27.44 9.66
N LEU A 492 -22.44 26.28 9.67
CA LEU A 492 -22.07 25.53 8.46
C LEU A 492 -23.29 24.79 7.89
N THR A 493 -24.14 25.51 7.19
CA THR A 493 -25.45 25.00 6.73
C THR A 493 -25.57 24.82 5.22
N ALA A 494 -24.64 25.41 4.44
CA ALA A 494 -24.65 25.29 2.99
C ALA A 494 -24.34 23.82 2.53
N ASP A 495 -24.89 23.45 1.39
CA ASP A 495 -24.71 22.09 0.87
C ASP A 495 -23.24 21.75 0.59
N GLU A 496 -22.46 22.71 0.11
CA GLU A 496 -21.03 22.55 -0.15
C GLU A 496 -20.22 22.42 1.14
N GLU A 497 -20.60 23.10 2.23
CA GLU A 497 -19.99 22.96 3.55
C GLU A 497 -20.23 21.54 4.09
N LYS A 498 -21.48 21.07 4.02
CA LYS A 498 -21.87 19.72 4.43
C LYS A 498 -21.21 18.65 3.57
N ALA A 499 -21.13 18.86 2.25
CA ALA A 499 -20.47 17.95 1.34
C ALA A 499 -18.96 17.82 1.65
N LEU A 500 -18.28 18.94 1.94
CA LEU A 500 -16.89 18.91 2.36
C LEU A 500 -16.70 18.16 3.68
N ILE A 501 -17.54 18.40 4.69
CA ILE A 501 -17.45 17.69 5.97
C ILE A 501 -17.70 16.18 5.80
N LYS A 502 -18.68 15.79 4.96
CA LYS A 502 -18.91 14.37 4.63
C LYS A 502 -17.70 13.74 3.96
N GLN A 503 -17.02 14.45 3.05
CA GLN A 503 -15.81 13.97 2.40
C GLN A 503 -14.66 13.85 3.41
N LEU A 504 -14.49 14.80 4.33
CA LEU A 504 -13.51 14.71 5.42
C LEU A 504 -13.74 13.47 6.30
N ALA A 505 -14.99 13.15 6.62
CA ALA A 505 -15.36 11.98 7.42
C ALA A 505 -15.05 10.63 6.76
N GLN A 506 -14.83 10.58 5.43
CA GLN A 506 -14.49 9.35 4.70
C GLN A 506 -13.06 8.89 4.96
N TYR A 507 -12.13 9.77 5.36
CA TYR A 507 -10.71 9.44 5.45
C TYR A 507 -10.40 8.17 6.26
N PRO A 508 -10.93 7.96 7.49
CA PRO A 508 -10.67 6.73 8.24
C PRO A 508 -11.20 5.46 7.56
N VAL A 509 -12.29 5.57 6.81
CA VAL A 509 -12.86 4.45 6.04
C VAL A 509 -11.94 4.11 4.87
N VAL A 510 -11.44 5.12 4.17
CA VAL A 510 -10.53 4.96 3.02
C VAL A 510 -9.20 4.33 3.44
N VAL A 511 -8.60 4.78 4.56
CA VAL A 511 -7.38 4.17 5.11
C VAL A 511 -7.59 2.69 5.42
N ARG A 512 -8.72 2.36 6.06
CA ARG A 512 -9.07 0.97 6.37
C ARG A 512 -9.26 0.10 5.12
N LEU A 513 -9.89 0.63 4.06
CA LEU A 513 -10.05 -0.06 2.78
C LEU A 513 -8.71 -0.28 2.10
N ALA A 514 -7.86 0.74 2.06
CA ALA A 514 -6.51 0.63 1.49
C ALA A 514 -5.66 -0.44 2.20
N ALA A 515 -5.76 -0.54 3.53
CA ALA A 515 -5.07 -1.58 4.30
C ALA A 515 -5.65 -2.98 4.06
N ARG A 516 -6.97 -3.12 4.03
CA ARG A 516 -7.66 -4.40 3.84
C ARG A 516 -7.36 -5.02 2.48
N ASP A 517 -7.39 -4.19 1.44
CA ASP A 517 -7.31 -4.63 0.04
C ASP A 517 -5.88 -4.51 -0.53
N TYR A 518 -4.90 -4.04 0.28
CA TYR A 518 -3.52 -3.73 -0.14
C TYR A 518 -3.46 -2.80 -1.35
N ASP A 519 -4.37 -1.83 -1.40
CA ASP A 519 -4.53 -0.93 -2.54
C ASP A 519 -4.40 0.55 -2.12
N PRO A 520 -3.22 1.17 -2.28
CA PRO A 520 -3.01 2.57 -1.97
C PRO A 520 -3.78 3.54 -2.90
N SER A 521 -4.30 3.09 -4.04
CA SER A 521 -5.06 3.95 -4.97
C SER A 521 -6.34 4.54 -4.36
N PHE A 522 -6.87 3.90 -3.31
CA PHE A 522 -7.97 4.46 -2.53
C PHE A 522 -7.62 5.84 -1.94
N ILE A 523 -6.38 6.01 -1.46
CA ILE A 523 -5.91 7.28 -0.88
C ILE A 523 -5.78 8.35 -1.98
N ASN A 524 -5.20 8.00 -3.13
CA ASN A 524 -5.06 8.93 -4.26
C ASN A 524 -6.41 9.47 -4.73
N ARG A 525 -7.37 8.57 -4.94
CA ARG A 525 -8.74 8.92 -5.34
C ARG A 525 -9.40 9.83 -4.32
N TYR A 526 -9.32 9.44 -3.05
CA TYR A 526 -9.86 10.23 -1.95
C TYR A 526 -9.28 11.65 -1.90
N LEU A 527 -7.96 11.80 -2.03
CA LEU A 527 -7.30 13.11 -2.03
C LEU A 527 -7.76 13.99 -3.18
N SER A 528 -7.91 13.42 -4.38
CA SER A 528 -8.45 14.15 -5.55
C SER A 528 -9.89 14.61 -5.31
N GLU A 529 -10.74 13.75 -4.75
CA GLU A 529 -12.12 14.07 -4.41
C GLU A 529 -12.21 15.13 -3.29
N LEU A 530 -11.34 15.05 -2.27
CA LEU A 530 -11.27 16.02 -1.19
C LEU A 530 -10.84 17.40 -1.71
N ALA A 531 -9.82 17.45 -2.58
CA ALA A 531 -9.40 18.70 -3.21
C ALA A 531 -10.55 19.32 -4.05
N ALA A 532 -11.27 18.50 -4.81
CA ALA A 532 -12.41 18.94 -5.59
C ALA A 532 -13.56 19.47 -4.69
N ALA A 533 -13.86 18.77 -3.58
CA ALA A 533 -14.87 19.21 -2.61
C ALA A 533 -14.45 20.53 -1.95
N PHE A 534 -13.18 20.70 -1.60
CA PHE A 534 -12.68 21.98 -1.08
C PHE A 534 -12.82 23.11 -2.10
N HIS A 535 -12.46 22.89 -3.35
CA HIS A 535 -12.60 23.92 -4.39
C HIS A 535 -14.06 24.33 -4.62
N LYS A 536 -15.00 23.39 -4.57
CA LYS A 536 -16.45 23.69 -4.65
C LYS A 536 -16.89 24.55 -3.47
N PHE A 537 -16.55 24.16 -2.23
CA PHE A 537 -16.81 24.92 -1.03
C PHE A 537 -16.22 26.33 -1.12
N TYR A 538 -14.94 26.47 -1.50
CA TYR A 538 -14.26 27.74 -1.57
C TYR A 538 -14.88 28.71 -2.60
N ASN A 539 -15.40 28.18 -3.70
CA ASN A 539 -16.02 28.98 -4.76
C ASN A 539 -17.49 29.37 -4.42
N ALA A 540 -18.23 28.50 -3.74
CA ALA A 540 -19.63 28.72 -3.42
C ALA A 540 -19.82 29.47 -2.10
N CYS A 541 -18.96 29.21 -1.11
CA CYS A 541 -19.09 29.77 0.24
C CYS A 541 -18.01 30.82 0.49
N ARG A 542 -18.39 32.08 0.36
CA ARG A 542 -17.47 33.20 0.61
C ARG A 542 -16.98 33.15 2.06
N ILE A 543 -15.67 33.32 2.29
CA ILE A 543 -15.08 33.37 3.64
C ILE A 543 -14.77 34.82 4.01
N LYS A 544 -13.94 35.49 3.21
CA LYS A 544 -13.55 36.88 3.43
C LYS A 544 -14.73 37.84 3.20
N GLY A 545 -15.00 38.69 4.19
CA GLY A 545 -16.07 39.72 4.13
C GLY A 545 -17.46 39.22 4.52
N GLU A 546 -17.55 37.99 5.06
CA GLU A 546 -18.76 37.51 5.72
C GLU A 546 -18.89 38.03 7.15
N GLU A 547 -20.04 37.79 7.78
CA GLU A 547 -20.23 38.02 9.20
C GLU A 547 -19.22 37.22 10.00
N LYS A 548 -18.67 37.83 11.07
CA LYS A 548 -17.51 37.32 11.80
C LYS A 548 -17.66 35.84 12.22
N ASN A 549 -18.80 35.43 12.75
CA ASN A 549 -18.97 34.06 13.25
C ASN A 549 -19.02 33.05 12.07
N VAL A 550 -19.65 33.43 10.95
CA VAL A 550 -19.68 32.64 9.72
C VAL A 550 -18.25 32.51 9.13
N LEU A 551 -17.52 33.65 9.11
CA LEU A 551 -16.12 33.68 8.67
C LEU A 551 -15.28 32.71 9.51
N LEU A 552 -15.36 32.75 10.83
CA LEU A 552 -14.60 31.90 11.74
C LEU A 552 -14.96 30.41 11.58
N ALA A 553 -16.26 30.10 11.44
CA ALA A 553 -16.68 28.71 11.18
C ALA A 553 -16.15 28.17 9.85
N ARG A 554 -16.24 28.95 8.76
CA ARG A 554 -15.68 28.57 7.44
C ARG A 554 -14.16 28.50 7.43
N LEU A 555 -13.50 29.40 8.17
CA LEU A 555 -12.05 29.38 8.34
C LEU A 555 -11.60 28.10 9.04
N LYS A 556 -12.34 27.68 10.08
CA LYS A 556 -12.10 26.40 10.77
C LYS A 556 -12.31 25.21 9.86
N LEU A 557 -13.35 25.21 9.04
CA LEU A 557 -13.60 24.14 8.06
C LEU A 557 -12.49 24.07 7.02
N ALA A 558 -11.99 25.20 6.52
CA ALA A 558 -10.86 25.24 5.60
C ALA A 558 -9.58 24.67 6.24
N ASP A 559 -9.29 25.04 7.49
CA ASP A 559 -8.14 24.49 8.23
C ASP A 559 -8.25 22.99 8.46
N THR A 560 -9.45 22.51 8.77
CA THR A 560 -9.73 21.08 8.91
C THR A 560 -9.46 20.34 7.59
N ALA A 561 -9.87 20.89 6.45
CA ALA A 561 -9.57 20.33 5.14
C ALA A 561 -8.05 20.30 4.85
N ARG A 562 -7.33 21.37 5.23
CA ARG A 562 -5.86 21.43 5.13
C ARG A 562 -5.20 20.30 5.93
N ALA A 563 -5.63 20.07 7.16
CA ALA A 563 -5.09 19.02 8.02
C ALA A 563 -5.26 17.61 7.40
N VAL A 564 -6.46 17.32 6.89
CA VAL A 564 -6.76 16.01 6.29
C VAL A 564 -6.02 15.82 4.94
N LEU A 565 -5.93 16.86 4.11
CA LEU A 565 -5.10 16.82 2.88
C LEU A 565 -3.65 16.50 3.21
N LYS A 566 -3.06 17.16 4.22
CA LYS A 566 -1.70 16.89 4.68
C LYS A 566 -1.54 15.45 5.15
N ASN A 567 -2.46 14.96 6.00
CA ASN A 567 -2.41 13.59 6.51
C ASN A 567 -2.42 12.56 5.38
N GLY A 568 -3.29 12.75 4.39
CA GLY A 568 -3.38 11.84 3.24
C GLY A 568 -2.16 11.90 2.32
N MET A 569 -1.65 13.11 2.01
CA MET A 569 -0.41 13.26 1.21
C MET A 569 0.79 12.64 1.94
N THR A 570 0.96 12.90 3.23
CA THR A 570 2.03 12.29 4.04
C THR A 570 1.93 10.77 4.05
N LEU A 571 0.72 10.21 4.13
CA LEU A 571 0.50 8.76 4.14
C LEU A 571 1.00 8.06 2.86
N ILE A 572 0.88 8.72 1.71
CA ILE A 572 1.42 8.22 0.43
C ILE A 572 2.85 8.72 0.13
N GLY A 573 3.47 9.41 1.09
CA GLY A 573 4.82 9.94 1.00
C GLY A 573 4.98 11.10 0.01
N CYS A 574 3.90 11.86 -0.25
CA CYS A 574 3.95 13.11 -1.00
C CYS A 574 4.07 14.31 -0.06
N SER A 575 4.77 15.35 -0.49
CA SER A 575 4.90 16.60 0.25
C SER A 575 3.60 17.42 0.24
N ALA A 576 3.44 18.27 1.24
CA ALA A 576 2.35 19.25 1.35
C ALA A 576 2.94 20.67 1.34
N PRO A 577 3.25 21.25 0.18
CA PRO A 577 3.91 22.54 0.09
C PRO A 577 2.93 23.67 0.44
N GLU A 578 3.36 24.60 1.32
CA GLU A 578 2.52 25.74 1.72
C GLU A 578 2.42 26.83 0.64
N LYS A 579 3.27 26.78 -0.36
CA LYS A 579 3.31 27.69 -1.51
C LYS A 579 3.61 26.91 -2.78
N MET A 580 2.93 27.26 -3.84
CA MET A 580 3.14 26.77 -5.20
C MET A 580 3.09 27.95 -6.18
#